data_107c67a236867db8c9bcb6c03800213b
#
_entry.id   107c67a236867db8c9bcb6c03800213b
#
_cell.length_a   1.000
_cell.length_b   1.000
_cell.length_c   1.000
_cell.angle_alpha   90.00
_cell.angle_beta   90.00
_cell.angle_gamma   90.00
#
_symmetry.space_group_name_H-M   'P 1'
#
loop_
_entity.id
_entity.type
_entity.pdbx_description
1 polymer ?
#
loop_
_entity_poly.entity_id
_entity_poly.type
_entity_poly.pdbx_seq_one_letter_code
_entity_poly.pdbx_strand_id
1 'polypeptide(L)'
;MSKKSYGIIASILAATLAVGVVAVVRAHTVAPASGSAGAAALGTTPQSSVPAPASNANALGRLLAVSPDGTGNGLPTYTASATMASSWIKSKYPKQASASQSSDPATKYWALLIGLNDYAGRTEDNVGSRQDAESMQTMLLKLGWRQDHIMLIRDRDGTASHIIDGIRWLASKTNSSSTAVFHYSGHENWTRTTADGDNESRDVEIWAADNRNIIDGTLGKEFNRIGAGRMWIDFATCRAAGFNDAGMIKSGRILTYSSPESEYSYEDPRLHHSVFSWFLVNQGMYGKKGDKNHDGTVTVEEAFAYARPNVVSYTSSHQHPVMVDKLSGSMNLRVPPKPKPAPSSGSSGPAPAPSSTGPKTCVFVCV
;
A
#
# COMPACT_ATOMS: atom_id res chain seq x y z
N MET A 1 -50.82 6.55 50.15
CA MET A 1 -51.36 7.64 49.30
C MET A 1 -50.61 7.56 47.98
N SER A 2 -51.12 6.86 47.00
CA SER A 2 -52.06 7.17 45.93
C SER A 2 -51.61 8.34 45.03
N LYS A 3 -51.22 8.04 43.79
CA LYS A 3 -51.99 8.18 42.54
C LYS A 3 -51.05 7.98 41.35
N LYS A 4 -51.25 6.98 40.49
CA LYS A 4 -52.00 6.91 39.21
C LYS A 4 -51.21 7.54 38.03
N SER A 5 -50.63 6.74 37.22
CA SER A 5 -50.98 6.31 35.83
C SER A 5 -51.62 7.34 34.91
N TYR A 6 -51.05 7.53 33.74
CA TYR A 6 -51.76 7.45 32.44
C TYR A 6 -50.77 7.17 31.31
N GLY A 7 -51.04 6.10 30.56
CA GLY A 7 -50.33 5.75 29.33
C GLY A 7 -50.97 6.46 28.14
N ILE A 8 -50.16 6.59 27.10
CA ILE A 8 -50.64 6.82 25.73
C ILE A 8 -49.94 5.83 24.83
N ILE A 9 -50.74 4.94 24.26
CA ILE A 9 -50.38 4.02 23.19
C ILE A 9 -50.48 4.81 21.90
N ALA A 10 -49.39 4.93 21.17
CA ALA A 10 -49.41 5.35 19.78
C ALA A 10 -48.96 4.17 18.92
N SER A 11 -49.95 3.57 18.24
CA SER A 11 -49.73 2.56 17.20
C SER A 11 -49.21 3.26 15.95
N ILE A 12 -48.04 2.88 15.48
CA ILE A 12 -47.58 3.24 14.13
C ILE A 12 -47.53 1.95 13.29
N LEU A 13 -48.36 1.98 12.26
CA LEU A 13 -48.45 0.98 11.20
C LEU A 13 -47.12 0.94 10.42
N ALA A 14 -46.47 -0.17 10.43
CA ALA A 14 -45.32 -0.43 9.53
C ALA A 14 -45.86 -1.00 8.22
N ALA A 15 -45.73 -0.25 7.14
CA ALA A 15 -45.91 -0.75 5.78
C ALA A 15 -44.63 -1.39 5.29
N THR A 16 -44.59 -2.71 5.20
CA THR A 16 -43.52 -3.48 4.56
C THR A 16 -43.70 -3.40 3.05
N LEU A 17 -42.75 -2.69 2.38
CA LEU A 17 -42.56 -2.81 0.93
C LEU A 17 -41.53 -3.93 0.69
N ALA A 18 -41.99 -5.04 0.17
CA ALA A 18 -41.12 -6.10 -0.37
C ALA A 18 -40.65 -5.68 -1.76
N VAL A 19 -39.34 -5.40 -1.91
CA VAL A 19 -38.70 -5.26 -3.21
C VAL A 19 -38.07 -6.60 -3.56
N GLY A 20 -38.65 -7.28 -4.52
CA GLY A 20 -38.11 -8.53 -5.07
C GLY A 20 -36.89 -8.24 -5.94
N VAL A 21 -35.75 -8.83 -5.57
CA VAL A 21 -34.55 -8.85 -6.41
C VAL A 21 -34.66 -10.05 -7.36
N VAL A 22 -34.80 -9.77 -8.65
CA VAL A 22 -34.70 -10.79 -9.71
C VAL A 22 -33.23 -10.92 -10.11
N ALA A 23 -32.61 -12.02 -9.70
CA ALA A 23 -31.26 -12.37 -10.17
C ALA A 23 -31.34 -12.91 -11.61
N VAL A 24 -30.78 -12.19 -12.56
CA VAL A 24 -30.63 -12.69 -13.95
C VAL A 24 -29.25 -13.33 -14.06
N VAL A 25 -29.23 -14.67 -14.05
CA VAL A 25 -28.04 -15.45 -14.38
C VAL A 25 -27.92 -15.49 -15.90
N ARG A 26 -26.89 -14.84 -16.46
CA ARG A 26 -26.50 -15.01 -17.87
C ARG A 26 -25.35 -16.02 -17.94
N ALA A 27 -25.68 -17.17 -18.54
CA ALA A 27 -24.68 -18.15 -18.94
C ALA A 27 -23.88 -17.63 -20.16
N HIS A 28 -22.56 -17.59 -20.07
CA HIS A 28 -21.68 -17.33 -21.21
C HIS A 28 -21.20 -18.67 -21.79
N THR A 29 -21.59 -18.93 -23.02
CA THR A 29 -21.03 -20.00 -23.83
C THR A 29 -19.69 -19.53 -24.42
N VAL A 30 -18.65 -20.29 -24.17
CA VAL A 30 -17.30 -20.08 -24.73
C VAL A 30 -17.20 -20.84 -26.05
N ALA A 31 -16.89 -20.15 -27.15
CA ALA A 31 -16.52 -20.75 -28.43
C ALA A 31 -14.97 -20.88 -28.52
N PRO A 32 -14.45 -21.95 -29.17
CA PRO A 32 -13.01 -22.16 -29.25
C PRO A 32 -12.35 -21.24 -30.29
N ALA A 33 -11.22 -20.62 -29.93
CA ALA A 33 -10.41 -19.85 -30.82
C ALA A 33 -9.38 -20.72 -31.54
N SER A 34 -9.38 -20.64 -32.87
CA SER A 34 -8.31 -21.16 -33.75
C SER A 34 -7.13 -20.17 -33.79
N GLY A 35 -5.91 -20.69 -33.60
CA GLY A 35 -4.70 -19.88 -33.55
C GLY A 35 -4.15 -19.51 -34.93
N SER A 36 -3.42 -18.41 -34.98
CA SER A 36 -2.32 -18.18 -35.91
C SER A 36 -1.28 -17.27 -35.26
N ALA A 37 -0.02 -17.69 -35.31
CA ALA A 37 1.13 -16.95 -34.80
C ALA A 37 1.46 -15.78 -35.75
N GLY A 38 1.64 -14.59 -35.19
CA GLY A 38 2.12 -13.40 -35.88
C GLY A 38 3.08 -12.63 -35.00
N ALA A 39 4.23 -12.25 -35.58
CA ALA A 39 5.38 -11.65 -34.95
C ALA A 39 5.09 -10.35 -34.18
N ALA A 40 5.75 -10.22 -33.03
CA ALA A 40 5.66 -9.05 -32.14
C ALA A 40 6.40 -7.86 -32.74
N ALA A 41 5.67 -6.78 -33.01
CA ALA A 41 6.20 -5.44 -33.16
C ALA A 41 6.19 -4.77 -31.77
N LEU A 42 7.32 -4.14 -31.41
CA LEU A 42 7.44 -3.31 -30.21
C LEU A 42 6.50 -2.11 -30.32
N GLY A 43 5.30 -2.25 -29.76
CA GLY A 43 4.27 -1.23 -29.74
C GLY A 43 4.44 -0.30 -28.54
N THR A 44 4.43 0.99 -28.83
CA THR A 44 4.23 2.09 -27.88
C THR A 44 3.10 1.77 -26.91
N THR A 45 3.38 1.91 -25.61
CA THR A 45 2.38 1.77 -24.54
C THR A 45 1.17 2.65 -24.81
N PRO A 46 -0.06 2.10 -24.82
CA PRO A 46 -1.25 2.96 -24.95
C PRO A 46 -1.36 3.83 -23.70
N GLN A 47 -1.45 5.11 -23.91
CA GLN A 47 -1.79 6.09 -22.89
C GLN A 47 -3.24 5.79 -22.47
N SER A 48 -3.41 5.08 -21.33
CA SER A 48 -4.71 4.73 -20.80
C SER A 48 -5.47 6.01 -20.47
N SER A 49 -6.45 6.35 -21.32
CA SER A 49 -7.38 7.44 -21.06
C SER A 49 -8.17 7.11 -19.80
N VAL A 50 -8.09 7.98 -18.79
CA VAL A 50 -8.93 7.89 -17.59
C VAL A 50 -10.39 7.88 -18.06
N PRO A 51 -11.21 6.88 -17.71
CA PRO A 51 -12.63 6.94 -17.99
C PRO A 51 -13.20 8.23 -17.40
N ALA A 52 -14.05 8.93 -18.15
CA ALA A 52 -14.70 10.14 -17.66
C ALA A 52 -15.42 9.85 -16.33
N PRO A 53 -15.41 10.78 -15.36
CA PRO A 53 -16.16 10.61 -14.13
C PRO A 53 -17.61 10.33 -14.45
N ALA A 54 -18.20 9.42 -13.70
CA ALA A 54 -19.56 8.98 -13.90
C ALA A 54 -20.53 10.12 -13.54
N SER A 55 -21.10 10.77 -14.55
CA SER A 55 -21.96 11.95 -14.40
C SER A 55 -23.41 11.66 -14.04
N ASN A 56 -23.79 10.41 -13.70
CA ASN A 56 -25.19 10.03 -13.44
C ASN A 56 -25.33 9.04 -12.26
N ALA A 57 -26.49 9.09 -11.56
CA ALA A 57 -26.87 8.21 -10.45
C ALA A 57 -26.73 6.68 -10.75
N ASN A 58 -26.70 6.29 -12.02
CA ASN A 58 -26.46 4.90 -12.46
C ASN A 58 -24.96 4.50 -12.42
N ALA A 59 -24.07 5.41 -12.10
CA ALA A 59 -22.64 5.13 -12.07
C ALA A 59 -22.23 4.30 -10.85
N LEU A 60 -22.89 4.53 -9.72
CA LEU A 60 -22.62 3.77 -8.48
C LEU A 60 -22.96 2.28 -8.63
N GLY A 61 -23.99 1.93 -9.41
CA GLY A 61 -24.36 0.54 -9.68
C GLY A 61 -23.32 -0.28 -10.46
N ARG A 62 -22.19 0.34 -10.85
CA ARG A 62 -21.05 -0.35 -11.49
C ARG A 62 -19.82 -0.46 -10.60
N LEU A 63 -19.80 0.28 -9.49
CA LEU A 63 -18.75 0.20 -8.50
C LEU A 63 -19.05 -0.97 -7.54
N LEU A 64 -18.04 -1.75 -7.26
CA LEU A 64 -18.11 -2.86 -6.32
C LEU A 64 -17.46 -2.39 -5.01
N ALA A 65 -18.10 -2.65 -3.87
CA ALA A 65 -17.44 -2.45 -2.57
C ALA A 65 -16.28 -3.43 -2.46
N VAL A 66 -15.14 -2.95 -1.93
CA VAL A 66 -13.94 -3.78 -1.73
C VAL A 66 -14.17 -4.88 -0.69
N SER A 67 -15.16 -4.68 0.19
CA SER A 67 -15.57 -5.69 1.17
C SER A 67 -17.07 -5.95 1.06
N PRO A 68 -17.53 -7.19 1.17
CA PRO A 68 -18.95 -7.48 1.29
C PRO A 68 -19.51 -6.87 2.58
N ASP A 69 -20.80 -6.53 2.56
CA ASP A 69 -21.48 -5.93 3.72
C ASP A 69 -21.33 -6.78 4.98
N GLY A 70 -20.44 -6.41 5.86
CA GLY A 70 -20.38 -6.69 7.29
C GLY A 70 -20.79 -8.08 7.81
N THR A 71 -20.84 -9.10 6.93
CA THR A 71 -21.27 -10.44 7.29
C THR A 71 -20.13 -11.33 7.81
N GLY A 72 -18.96 -10.78 8.01
CA GLY A 72 -17.84 -11.45 8.64
C GLY A 72 -18.04 -11.78 10.13
N ASN A 73 -19.23 -11.51 10.67
CA ASN A 73 -19.66 -11.93 12.00
C ASN A 73 -19.59 -13.46 12.11
N GLY A 74 -18.53 -13.96 12.75
CA GLY A 74 -18.33 -15.39 12.99
C GLY A 74 -17.09 -15.98 12.31
N LEU A 75 -16.32 -15.21 11.54
CA LEU A 75 -15.00 -15.67 11.09
C LEU A 75 -14.04 -15.72 12.27
N PRO A 76 -13.19 -16.77 12.35
CA PRO A 76 -12.26 -16.90 13.47
C PRO A 76 -11.18 -15.82 13.42
N THR A 77 -10.99 -15.13 14.53
CA THR A 77 -9.86 -14.22 14.72
C THR A 77 -8.55 -15.00 14.77
N TYR A 78 -7.56 -14.53 14.04
CA TYR A 78 -6.23 -15.11 14.03
C TYR A 78 -5.45 -14.69 15.29
N THR A 79 -4.98 -15.67 16.03
CA THR A 79 -4.04 -15.45 17.12
C THR A 79 -2.62 -15.63 16.61
N ALA A 80 -1.84 -14.55 16.61
CA ALA A 80 -0.48 -14.58 16.11
C ALA A 80 0.42 -15.45 16.99
N SER A 81 1.14 -16.41 16.38
CA SER A 81 2.20 -17.16 17.06
C SER A 81 3.32 -16.20 17.50
N ALA A 82 4.03 -16.51 18.57
CA ALA A 82 5.16 -15.71 19.02
C ALA A 82 6.34 -15.68 18.03
N THR A 83 6.45 -16.70 17.17
CA THR A 83 7.56 -16.87 16.22
C THR A 83 7.09 -16.79 14.78
N MET A 84 7.90 -16.16 13.91
CA MET A 84 7.69 -16.12 12.47
C MET A 84 7.91 -17.50 11.85
N ALA A 85 6.99 -17.96 10.99
CA ALA A 85 7.18 -19.17 10.20
C ALA A 85 8.11 -18.91 9.01
N SER A 86 9.40 -18.75 9.28
CA SER A 86 10.41 -18.40 8.26
C SER A 86 10.53 -19.42 7.13
N SER A 87 10.04 -20.66 7.31
CA SER A 87 10.04 -21.71 6.28
C SER A 87 9.22 -21.32 5.05
N TRP A 88 8.03 -20.74 5.24
CA TRP A 88 7.20 -20.26 4.13
C TRP A 88 7.89 -19.16 3.35
N ILE A 89 8.47 -18.16 4.04
CA ILE A 89 9.19 -17.06 3.37
C ILE A 89 10.39 -17.61 2.58
N LYS A 90 11.16 -18.54 3.15
CA LYS A 90 12.30 -19.17 2.45
C LYS A 90 11.88 -19.96 1.22
N SER A 91 10.75 -20.64 1.28
CA SER A 91 10.20 -21.42 0.19
C SER A 91 9.62 -20.55 -0.92
N LYS A 92 8.75 -19.61 -0.57
CA LYS A 92 7.98 -18.82 -1.54
C LYS A 92 8.74 -17.57 -2.01
N TYR A 93 9.55 -16.98 -1.12
CA TYR A 93 10.28 -15.72 -1.36
C TYR A 93 11.79 -15.85 -1.05
N PRO A 94 12.51 -16.78 -1.69
CA PRO A 94 13.90 -17.09 -1.34
C PRO A 94 14.85 -15.87 -1.49
N LYS A 95 14.64 -15.03 -2.50
CA LYS A 95 15.44 -13.81 -2.71
C LYS A 95 15.19 -12.80 -1.59
N GLN A 96 13.94 -12.58 -1.20
CA GLN A 96 13.57 -11.68 -0.11
C GLN A 96 14.07 -12.19 1.24
N ALA A 97 14.03 -13.51 1.47
CA ALA A 97 14.54 -14.11 2.71
C ALA A 97 16.05 -13.87 2.89
N SER A 98 16.83 -14.00 1.82
CA SER A 98 18.29 -13.85 1.82
C SER A 98 18.77 -12.41 1.62
N ALA A 99 17.90 -11.47 1.22
CA ALA A 99 18.27 -10.07 1.00
C ALA A 99 18.87 -9.44 2.27
N SER A 100 19.97 -8.73 2.11
CA SER A 100 20.72 -8.08 3.19
C SER A 100 20.94 -6.60 2.93
N GLN A 101 21.20 -5.84 3.98
CA GLN A 101 21.59 -4.44 3.86
C GLN A 101 23.06 -4.33 3.40
N SER A 102 23.33 -3.35 2.56
CA SER A 102 24.68 -3.01 2.08
C SER A 102 24.84 -1.48 2.02
N SER A 103 25.98 -1.02 1.50
CA SER A 103 26.23 0.42 1.30
C SER A 103 25.47 1.05 0.13
N ASP A 104 24.83 0.26 -0.72
CA ASP A 104 24.00 0.77 -1.82
C ASP A 104 22.74 1.46 -1.25
N PRO A 105 22.42 2.72 -1.64
CA PRO A 105 21.22 3.41 -1.18
C PRO A 105 19.95 2.59 -1.34
N ALA A 106 19.79 1.82 -2.41
CA ALA A 106 18.63 0.99 -2.68
C ALA A 106 18.37 -0.07 -1.60
N THR A 107 19.40 -0.46 -0.83
CA THR A 107 19.27 -1.48 0.22
C THR A 107 18.62 -0.99 1.51
N LYS A 108 18.32 0.30 1.59
CA LYS A 108 17.58 0.89 2.71
C LYS A 108 16.06 0.90 2.49
N TYR A 109 15.58 0.46 1.32
CA TYR A 109 14.20 0.54 0.88
C TYR A 109 13.56 -0.86 0.87
N TRP A 110 12.49 -1.04 1.65
CA TRP A 110 11.85 -2.34 1.88
C TRP A 110 10.33 -2.23 1.79
N ALA A 111 9.68 -3.16 1.11
CA ALA A 111 8.23 -3.14 0.98
C ALA A 111 7.58 -4.51 1.23
N LEU A 112 6.42 -4.47 1.88
CA LEU A 112 5.46 -5.56 1.94
C LEU A 112 4.17 -5.09 1.28
N LEU A 113 3.80 -5.75 0.20
CA LEU A 113 2.64 -5.44 -0.61
C LEU A 113 1.70 -6.65 -0.62
N ILE A 114 0.44 -6.40 -0.31
CA ILE A 114 -0.57 -7.45 -0.18
C ILE A 114 -1.78 -7.06 -1.01
N GLY A 115 -2.18 -7.92 -1.94
CA GLY A 115 -3.35 -7.70 -2.78
C GLY A 115 -4.14 -8.99 -2.96
N LEU A 116 -5.38 -9.03 -2.43
CA LEU A 116 -6.18 -10.23 -2.34
C LEU A 116 -7.44 -10.10 -3.19
N ASN A 117 -7.48 -10.81 -4.32
CA ASN A 117 -8.70 -10.99 -5.08
C ASN A 117 -9.38 -12.30 -4.71
N ASP A 118 -8.64 -13.40 -4.57
CA ASP A 118 -9.16 -14.77 -4.44
C ASP A 118 -9.19 -15.22 -2.97
N TYR A 119 -10.38 -15.50 -2.47
CA TYR A 119 -10.64 -15.90 -1.07
C TYR A 119 -11.10 -17.35 -0.97
N ALA A 120 -10.98 -17.96 0.21
CA ALA A 120 -11.40 -19.33 0.44
C ALA A 120 -12.93 -19.47 0.45
N GLY A 121 -13.43 -20.60 -0.04
CA GLY A 121 -14.84 -20.98 0.12
C GLY A 121 -15.78 -20.17 -0.74
N ARG A 122 -16.76 -19.49 -0.10
CA ARG A 122 -17.84 -18.73 -0.77
C ARG A 122 -17.71 -17.23 -0.60
N THR A 123 -16.59 -16.75 -0.05
CA THR A 123 -16.31 -15.32 0.03
C THR A 123 -16.21 -14.76 -1.37
N GLU A 124 -16.88 -13.64 -1.62
CA GLU A 124 -16.82 -12.98 -2.92
C GLU A 124 -15.39 -12.53 -3.20
N ASP A 125 -14.96 -12.71 -4.44
CA ASP A 125 -13.64 -12.30 -4.88
C ASP A 125 -13.64 -10.82 -5.25
N ASN A 126 -12.53 -10.12 -4.93
CA ASN A 126 -12.27 -8.79 -5.44
C ASN A 126 -11.79 -8.84 -6.90
N VAL A 127 -11.90 -7.72 -7.60
CA VAL A 127 -11.51 -7.63 -9.02
C VAL A 127 -10.29 -6.74 -9.26
N GLY A 128 -9.85 -5.97 -8.26
CA GLY A 128 -8.80 -4.97 -8.39
C GLY A 128 -7.69 -5.03 -7.35
N SER A 129 -7.93 -5.66 -6.22
CA SER A 129 -7.02 -5.60 -5.07
C SER A 129 -5.64 -6.21 -5.36
N ARG A 130 -5.58 -7.33 -6.09
CA ARG A 130 -4.30 -7.91 -6.54
C ARG A 130 -3.54 -6.94 -7.44
N GLN A 131 -4.24 -6.32 -8.38
CA GLN A 131 -3.66 -5.38 -9.34
C GLN A 131 -3.17 -4.10 -8.66
N ASP A 132 -3.80 -3.68 -7.55
CA ASP A 132 -3.32 -2.56 -6.74
C ASP A 132 -1.91 -2.83 -6.20
N ALA A 133 -1.71 -3.98 -5.58
CA ALA A 133 -0.40 -4.38 -5.05
C ALA A 133 0.64 -4.57 -6.16
N GLU A 134 0.27 -5.14 -7.31
CA GLU A 134 1.14 -5.30 -8.47
C GLU A 134 1.54 -3.94 -9.09
N SER A 135 0.63 -2.98 -9.12
CA SER A 135 0.90 -1.61 -9.56
C SER A 135 1.80 -0.86 -8.60
N MET A 136 1.58 -1.02 -7.29
CA MET A 136 2.48 -0.50 -6.26
C MET A 136 3.90 -1.05 -6.44
N GLN A 137 4.05 -2.36 -6.65
CA GLN A 137 5.36 -2.98 -6.93
C GLN A 137 6.01 -2.37 -8.17
N THR A 138 5.26 -2.26 -9.26
CA THR A 138 5.74 -1.69 -10.52
C THR A 138 6.23 -0.25 -10.34
N MET A 139 5.48 0.55 -9.61
CA MET A 139 5.83 1.92 -9.29
C MET A 139 7.12 1.99 -8.46
N LEU A 140 7.24 1.19 -7.39
CA LEU A 140 8.43 1.16 -6.54
C LEU A 140 9.69 0.74 -7.31
N LEU A 141 9.59 -0.29 -8.19
CA LEU A 141 10.69 -0.71 -9.06
C LEU A 141 11.15 0.42 -9.98
N LYS A 142 10.23 1.18 -10.55
CA LYS A 142 10.55 2.37 -11.38
C LYS A 142 11.20 3.50 -10.59
N LEU A 143 10.94 3.59 -9.29
CA LEU A 143 11.59 4.53 -8.40
C LEU A 143 12.98 4.06 -7.92
N GLY A 144 13.44 2.91 -8.40
CA GLY A 144 14.79 2.38 -8.13
C GLY A 144 14.87 1.39 -6.97
N TRP A 145 13.73 0.92 -6.46
CA TRP A 145 13.71 -0.12 -5.42
C TRP A 145 14.18 -1.45 -5.98
N ARG A 146 14.77 -2.27 -5.13
CA ARG A 146 15.25 -3.61 -5.52
C ARG A 146 14.10 -4.62 -5.48
N GLN A 147 14.02 -5.49 -6.48
CA GLN A 147 13.02 -6.57 -6.53
C GLN A 147 13.10 -7.52 -5.33
N ASP A 148 14.32 -7.83 -4.86
CA ASP A 148 14.55 -8.70 -3.71
C ASP A 148 14.27 -8.01 -2.34
N HIS A 149 13.97 -6.72 -2.34
CA HIS A 149 13.53 -5.96 -1.18
C HIS A 149 12.02 -5.71 -1.15
N ILE A 150 11.28 -6.26 -2.10
CA ILE A 150 9.82 -6.15 -2.17
C ILE A 150 9.22 -7.56 -2.03
N MET A 151 8.48 -7.79 -0.95
CA MET A 151 7.64 -8.98 -0.79
C MET A 151 6.24 -8.65 -1.29
N LEU A 152 5.74 -9.43 -2.25
CA LEU A 152 4.41 -9.28 -2.82
C LEU A 152 3.60 -10.55 -2.52
N ILE A 153 2.62 -10.44 -1.63
CA ILE A 153 1.68 -11.49 -1.25
C ILE A 153 0.38 -11.30 -2.04
N ARG A 154 -0.10 -12.35 -2.70
CA ARG A 154 -1.28 -12.27 -3.57
C ARG A 154 -2.26 -13.40 -3.31
N ASP A 155 -3.53 -13.07 -3.43
CA ASP A 155 -4.61 -14.05 -3.46
C ASP A 155 -4.49 -15.09 -2.32
N ARG A 156 -4.63 -16.37 -2.60
CA ARG A 156 -4.59 -17.47 -1.60
C ARG A 156 -3.29 -17.56 -0.79
N ASP A 157 -2.22 -16.91 -1.23
CA ASP A 157 -1.00 -16.79 -0.40
C ASP A 157 -1.19 -15.85 0.80
N GLY A 158 -2.18 -14.96 0.75
CA GLY A 158 -2.50 -13.98 1.79
C GLY A 158 -3.29 -14.55 2.97
N THR A 159 -2.87 -15.69 3.51
CA THR A 159 -3.43 -16.21 4.77
C THR A 159 -3.07 -15.28 5.94
N ALA A 160 -3.86 -15.32 7.01
CA ALA A 160 -3.61 -14.49 8.19
C ALA A 160 -2.19 -14.70 8.76
N SER A 161 -1.71 -15.94 8.79
CA SER A 161 -0.34 -16.24 9.24
C SER A 161 0.72 -15.65 8.31
N HIS A 162 0.53 -15.72 7.00
CA HIS A 162 1.49 -15.20 6.02
C HIS A 162 1.56 -13.68 6.02
N ILE A 163 0.42 -12.99 6.23
CA ILE A 163 0.37 -11.53 6.40
C ILE A 163 1.20 -11.11 7.62
N ILE A 164 0.98 -11.74 8.77
CA ILE A 164 1.75 -11.45 10.00
C ILE A 164 3.24 -11.77 9.81
N ASP A 165 3.58 -12.89 9.19
CA ASP A 165 4.97 -13.23 8.88
C ASP A 165 5.63 -12.24 7.94
N GLY A 166 4.88 -11.71 6.96
CA GLY A 166 5.34 -10.64 6.08
C GLY A 166 5.64 -9.35 6.85
N ILE A 167 4.78 -8.94 7.78
CA ILE A 167 5.01 -7.76 8.62
C ILE A 167 6.27 -7.96 9.49
N ARG A 168 6.45 -9.12 10.08
CA ARG A 168 7.64 -9.48 10.87
C ARG A 168 8.90 -9.53 10.01
N TRP A 169 8.80 -10.03 8.78
CA TRP A 169 9.88 -9.97 7.82
C TRP A 169 10.27 -8.50 7.56
N LEU A 170 9.30 -7.62 7.28
CA LEU A 170 9.57 -6.20 7.07
C LEU A 170 10.25 -5.58 8.30
N ALA A 171 9.79 -5.91 9.51
CA ALA A 171 10.43 -5.48 10.74
C ALA A 171 11.88 -5.98 10.86
N SER A 172 12.16 -7.23 10.47
CA SER A 172 13.51 -7.82 10.51
C SER A 172 14.50 -7.18 9.53
N LYS A 173 14.00 -6.51 8.48
CA LYS A 173 14.80 -5.90 7.43
C LYS A 173 15.03 -4.39 7.62
N THR A 174 14.28 -3.76 8.53
CA THR A 174 14.26 -2.29 8.68
C THR A 174 14.93 -1.80 9.95
N ASN A 175 15.50 -0.63 9.88
CA ASN A 175 16.06 0.11 11.01
C ASN A 175 15.84 1.63 10.80
N SER A 176 16.31 2.47 11.71
CA SER A 176 16.11 3.94 11.67
C SER A 176 16.63 4.62 10.40
N SER A 177 17.50 3.97 9.61
CA SER A 177 17.97 4.49 8.31
C SER A 177 17.15 4.00 7.11
N SER A 178 16.17 3.14 7.35
CA SER A 178 15.36 2.53 6.28
C SER A 178 14.15 3.37 5.92
N THR A 179 13.71 3.25 4.66
CA THR A 179 12.39 3.65 4.18
C THR A 179 11.57 2.39 3.92
N ALA A 180 10.37 2.32 4.47
CA ALA A 180 9.49 1.17 4.32
C ALA A 180 8.15 1.56 3.67
N VAL A 181 7.57 0.61 2.92
CA VAL A 181 6.19 0.69 2.43
C VAL A 181 5.45 -0.57 2.85
N PHE A 182 4.27 -0.39 3.40
CA PHE A 182 3.27 -1.42 3.58
C PHE A 182 2.03 -1.04 2.78
N HIS A 183 1.52 -1.96 1.99
CA HIS A 183 0.27 -1.79 1.26
C HIS A 183 -0.61 -3.02 1.46
N TYR A 184 -1.88 -2.80 1.76
CA TYR A 184 -2.91 -3.81 1.78
C TYR A 184 -4.09 -3.38 0.94
N SER A 185 -4.49 -4.21 0.00
CA SER A 185 -5.74 -4.11 -0.75
C SER A 185 -6.48 -5.44 -0.67
N GLY A 186 -7.72 -5.43 -0.20
CA GLY A 186 -8.51 -6.63 0.03
C GLY A 186 -9.73 -6.36 0.90
N HIS A 187 -10.42 -7.44 1.27
CA HIS A 187 -11.56 -7.35 2.18
C HIS A 187 -11.16 -6.91 3.59
N GLU A 188 -12.07 -6.24 4.22
CA GLU A 188 -12.06 -5.87 5.64
C GLU A 188 -13.31 -6.45 6.30
N ASN A 189 -13.21 -6.69 7.58
CA ASN A 189 -14.29 -7.01 8.48
C ASN A 189 -14.22 -6.09 9.71
N TRP A 190 -15.21 -6.16 10.57
CA TRP A 190 -15.17 -5.50 11.87
C TRP A 190 -15.87 -6.36 12.93
N THR A 191 -15.39 -6.24 14.15
CA THR A 191 -16.00 -6.89 15.32
C THR A 191 -16.21 -5.90 16.46
N ARG A 192 -17.07 -6.26 17.40
CA ARG A 192 -17.20 -5.50 18.65
C ARG A 192 -16.44 -6.26 19.73
N THR A 193 -15.25 -5.77 20.02
CA THR A 193 -14.44 -6.31 21.10
C THR A 193 -13.61 -5.20 21.73
N THR A 194 -13.12 -5.45 22.92
CA THR A 194 -12.10 -4.65 23.61
C THR A 194 -10.96 -5.56 24.05
N ALA A 195 -10.89 -6.78 23.47
CA ALA A 195 -9.98 -7.81 23.90
C ALA A 195 -8.53 -7.57 23.49
N ASP A 196 -8.30 -6.73 22.52
CA ASP A 196 -6.96 -6.39 22.03
C ASP A 196 -6.24 -5.34 22.88
N GLY A 197 -6.98 -4.67 23.81
CA GLY A 197 -6.42 -3.81 24.85
C GLY A 197 -6.37 -2.32 24.47
N ASP A 198 -7.08 -1.93 23.43
CA ASP A 198 -7.45 -0.53 23.21
C ASP A 198 -8.81 -0.21 23.85
N ASN A 199 -9.27 1.02 23.73
CA ASN A 199 -10.54 1.46 24.29
C ASN A 199 -11.64 1.59 23.22
N GLU A 200 -11.41 1.02 22.04
CA GLU A 200 -12.39 1.04 20.97
C GLU A 200 -13.47 -0.02 21.19
N SER A 201 -14.69 0.30 20.79
CA SER A 201 -15.81 -0.66 20.85
C SER A 201 -16.04 -1.38 19.52
N ARG A 202 -15.26 -1.02 18.51
CA ARG A 202 -15.35 -1.51 17.15
C ARG A 202 -13.95 -1.62 16.57
N ASP A 203 -13.47 -2.82 16.45
CA ASP A 203 -12.19 -3.13 15.86
C ASP A 203 -12.37 -3.49 14.40
N VAL A 204 -11.63 -2.89 13.51
CA VAL A 204 -11.54 -3.31 12.12
C VAL A 204 -10.52 -4.44 11.98
N GLU A 205 -10.73 -5.27 10.98
CA GLU A 205 -9.96 -6.49 10.82
C GLU A 205 -9.55 -6.66 9.35
N ILE A 206 -8.31 -7.02 9.09
CA ILE A 206 -7.96 -7.57 7.77
C ILE A 206 -8.68 -8.92 7.63
N TRP A 207 -9.47 -9.07 6.58
CA TRP A 207 -10.01 -10.35 6.18
C TRP A 207 -9.01 -11.07 5.29
N ALA A 208 -8.32 -12.06 5.84
CA ALA A 208 -7.31 -12.81 5.10
C ALA A 208 -7.92 -13.86 4.16
N ALA A 209 -7.16 -14.26 3.15
CA ALA A 209 -7.63 -15.17 2.10
C ALA A 209 -8.04 -16.56 2.59
N ASP A 210 -7.63 -16.96 3.79
CA ASP A 210 -8.03 -18.20 4.49
C ASP A 210 -9.27 -18.03 5.38
N ASN A 211 -10.02 -16.93 5.23
CA ASN A 211 -11.19 -16.59 6.03
C ASN A 211 -10.89 -16.51 7.53
N ARG A 212 -9.75 -15.93 7.88
CA ARG A 212 -9.38 -15.53 9.23
C ARG A 212 -9.22 -14.04 9.31
N ASN A 213 -9.65 -13.46 10.40
CA ASN A 213 -9.54 -12.03 10.63
C ASN A 213 -8.30 -11.71 11.46
N ILE A 214 -7.62 -10.62 11.11
CA ILE A 214 -6.51 -10.06 11.88
C ILE A 214 -6.97 -8.72 12.42
N ILE A 215 -7.22 -8.64 13.72
CA ILE A 215 -7.65 -7.43 14.43
C ILE A 215 -6.55 -6.36 14.35
N ASP A 216 -6.95 -5.10 14.23
CA ASP A 216 -6.09 -3.92 14.18
C ASP A 216 -5.12 -3.81 15.35
N GLY A 217 -5.54 -4.07 16.60
CA GLY A 217 -4.64 -4.13 17.74
C GLY A 217 -3.55 -5.21 17.62
N THR A 218 -3.81 -6.34 16.94
CA THR A 218 -2.76 -7.32 16.59
C THR A 218 -1.81 -6.74 15.54
N LEU A 219 -2.35 -6.08 14.52
CA LEU A 219 -1.56 -5.39 13.51
C LEU A 219 -0.70 -4.30 14.16
N GLY A 220 -1.28 -3.45 15.00
CA GLY A 220 -0.59 -2.40 15.73
C GLY A 220 0.61 -2.91 16.52
N LYS A 221 0.47 -4.04 17.23
CA LYS A 221 1.57 -4.70 17.95
C LYS A 221 2.70 -5.13 17.02
N GLU A 222 2.38 -5.70 15.85
CA GLU A 222 3.39 -6.13 14.89
C GLU A 222 4.03 -4.94 14.15
N PHE A 223 3.24 -3.93 13.77
CA PHE A 223 3.76 -2.69 13.19
C PHE A 223 4.68 -1.92 14.15
N ASN A 224 4.46 -2.06 15.46
CA ASN A 224 5.30 -1.46 16.47
C ASN A 224 6.76 -1.95 16.43
N ARG A 225 7.00 -3.16 15.89
CA ARG A 225 8.32 -3.78 15.73
C ARG A 225 9.10 -3.22 14.54
N ILE A 226 8.43 -2.53 13.60
CA ILE A 226 9.07 -2.00 12.40
C ILE A 226 9.87 -0.74 12.78
N GLY A 227 11.20 -0.85 12.65
CA GLY A 227 12.15 0.18 13.03
C GLY A 227 12.47 1.20 11.95
N ALA A 228 11.76 1.21 10.82
CA ALA A 228 12.00 2.14 9.72
C ALA A 228 11.88 3.60 10.19
N GLY A 229 12.87 4.42 9.84
CA GLY A 229 12.85 5.86 10.16
C GLY A 229 11.84 6.64 9.32
N ARG A 230 11.46 6.11 8.17
CA ARG A 230 10.42 6.64 7.27
C ARG A 230 9.54 5.48 6.81
N MET A 231 8.23 5.61 6.94
CA MET A 231 7.32 4.55 6.53
C MET A 231 6.01 5.09 5.97
N TRP A 232 5.62 4.56 4.81
CA TRP A 232 4.29 4.74 4.27
C TRP A 232 3.47 3.47 4.52
N ILE A 233 2.31 3.63 5.14
CA ILE A 233 1.32 2.58 5.39
C ILE A 233 0.07 2.93 4.59
N ASP A 234 -0.37 2.03 3.72
CA ASP A 234 -1.48 2.27 2.80
C ASP A 234 -2.51 1.14 2.89
N PHE A 235 -3.75 1.52 3.16
CA PHE A 235 -4.89 0.62 3.20
C PHE A 235 -5.93 0.99 2.15
N ALA A 236 -6.11 0.12 1.17
CA ALA A 236 -7.13 0.21 0.13
C ALA A 236 -8.24 -0.82 0.40
N THR A 237 -9.06 -0.57 1.38
CA THR A 237 -10.13 -1.44 1.84
C THR A 237 -11.31 -0.62 2.37
N CYS A 238 -12.47 -1.24 2.60
CA CYS A 238 -13.58 -0.58 3.27
C CYS A 238 -13.19 -0.16 4.68
N ARG A 239 -13.80 0.89 5.22
CA ARG A 239 -13.56 1.38 6.60
C ARG A 239 -12.08 1.56 6.95
N ALA A 240 -11.25 1.81 5.94
CA ALA A 240 -9.79 1.76 6.03
C ALA A 240 -9.22 2.61 7.18
N ALA A 241 -9.80 3.76 7.48
CA ALA A 241 -9.33 4.62 8.58
C ALA A 241 -9.60 4.06 9.98
N GLY A 242 -10.38 2.98 10.12
CA GLY A 242 -10.48 2.23 11.36
C GLY A 242 -9.20 1.52 11.76
N PHE A 243 -8.27 1.27 10.81
CA PHE A 243 -6.91 0.79 11.13
C PHE A 243 -5.99 1.87 11.72
N ASN A 244 -6.55 3.00 12.17
CA ASN A 244 -5.78 4.15 12.67
C ASN A 244 -5.34 3.99 14.14
N ASP A 245 -4.79 2.86 14.49
CA ASP A 245 -4.37 2.46 15.81
C ASP A 245 -3.08 3.11 16.30
N ALA A 246 -2.95 3.20 17.63
CA ALA A 246 -1.78 3.74 18.32
C ALA A 246 -0.47 3.02 17.93
N GLY A 247 -0.52 1.71 17.65
CA GLY A 247 0.63 0.94 17.19
C GLY A 247 1.10 1.29 15.79
N MET A 248 0.23 1.82 14.95
CA MET A 248 0.52 2.22 13.58
C MET A 248 0.94 3.69 13.48
N ILE A 249 0.32 4.57 14.30
CA ILE A 249 0.60 6.01 14.30
C ILE A 249 1.88 6.29 15.08
N LYS A 250 2.94 6.62 14.37
CA LYS A 250 4.24 7.00 14.95
C LYS A 250 4.88 8.12 14.18
N SER A 251 5.77 8.87 14.85
CA SER A 251 6.69 9.78 14.16
C SER A 251 7.45 9.06 13.05
N GLY A 252 7.62 9.73 11.91
CA GLY A 252 8.25 9.16 10.72
C GLY A 252 7.33 8.36 9.81
N ARG A 253 6.02 8.32 10.09
CA ARG A 253 5.03 7.59 9.29
C ARG A 253 4.01 8.49 8.62
N ILE A 254 3.64 8.10 7.41
CA ILE A 254 2.44 8.56 6.71
C ILE A 254 1.51 7.36 6.55
N LEU A 255 0.23 7.55 6.87
CA LEU A 255 -0.80 6.54 6.69
C LEU A 255 -1.83 7.10 5.72
N THR A 256 -2.15 6.33 4.68
CA THR A 256 -3.18 6.65 3.69
C THR A 256 -4.26 5.58 3.72
N TYR A 257 -5.49 6.03 3.74
CA TYR A 257 -6.67 5.21 3.86
C TYR A 257 -7.64 5.54 2.72
N SER A 258 -8.14 4.52 2.06
CA SER A 258 -9.07 4.69 0.95
C SER A 258 -10.41 5.31 1.35
N SER A 259 -10.81 5.16 2.62
CA SER A 259 -12.08 5.66 3.15
C SER A 259 -11.97 5.94 4.66
N PRO A 260 -12.87 6.79 5.24
CA PRO A 260 -13.06 6.85 6.68
C PRO A 260 -13.64 5.54 7.21
N GLU A 261 -13.61 5.34 8.52
CA GLU A 261 -14.19 4.16 9.17
C GLU A 261 -15.72 4.01 8.92
N SER A 262 -16.40 5.07 8.60
CA SER A 262 -17.84 5.08 8.32
C SER A 262 -18.22 4.79 6.86
N GLU A 263 -17.24 4.64 5.97
CA GLU A 263 -17.47 4.53 4.52
C GLU A 263 -16.87 3.27 3.92
N TYR A 264 -17.45 2.86 2.78
CA TYR A 264 -16.91 1.81 1.94
C TYR A 264 -15.83 2.35 1.00
N SER A 265 -14.96 1.45 0.54
CA SER A 265 -14.07 1.64 -0.59
C SER A 265 -14.59 0.84 -1.79
N TYR A 266 -14.35 1.34 -3.00
CA TYR A 266 -14.94 0.77 -4.21
C TYR A 266 -13.85 0.35 -5.20
N GLU A 267 -14.14 -0.75 -5.91
CA GLU A 267 -13.43 -1.19 -7.10
C GLU A 267 -14.25 -0.86 -8.36
N ASP A 268 -13.57 -0.64 -9.46
CA ASP A 268 -14.23 -0.57 -10.77
C ASP A 268 -13.61 -1.61 -11.72
N PRO A 269 -14.38 -2.60 -12.19
CA PRO A 269 -13.90 -3.62 -13.11
C PRO A 269 -13.27 -3.05 -14.40
N ARG A 270 -13.63 -1.82 -14.81
CA ARG A 270 -13.05 -1.16 -15.98
C ARG A 270 -11.64 -0.62 -15.71
N LEU A 271 -11.35 -0.30 -14.46
CA LEU A 271 -10.02 0.13 -14.02
C LEU A 271 -9.14 -1.08 -13.69
N HIS A 272 -9.73 -2.23 -13.39
CA HIS A 272 -9.07 -3.41 -12.81
C HIS A 272 -8.30 -3.07 -11.54
N HIS A 273 -8.80 -2.10 -10.76
CA HIS A 273 -8.19 -1.58 -9.53
C HIS A 273 -9.28 -1.11 -8.57
N SER A 274 -8.90 -0.95 -7.29
CA SER A 274 -9.67 -0.06 -6.44
C SER A 274 -9.58 1.38 -6.98
N VAL A 275 -10.68 2.12 -6.83
CA VAL A 275 -10.73 3.51 -7.30
C VAL A 275 -9.64 4.34 -6.61
N PHE A 276 -9.39 4.07 -5.33
CA PHE A 276 -8.35 4.77 -4.57
C PHE A 276 -6.94 4.51 -5.10
N SER A 277 -6.52 3.24 -5.21
CA SER A 277 -5.19 2.90 -5.70
C SER A 277 -4.98 3.32 -7.15
N TRP A 278 -6.04 3.28 -7.97
CA TRP A 278 -5.95 3.81 -9.32
C TRP A 278 -5.53 5.29 -9.33
N PHE A 279 -6.21 6.13 -8.55
CA PHE A 279 -5.87 7.55 -8.52
C PHE A 279 -4.59 7.84 -7.73
N LEU A 280 -4.31 7.13 -6.64
CA LEU A 280 -3.11 7.35 -5.83
C LEU A 280 -1.84 6.86 -6.53
N VAL A 281 -1.82 5.58 -6.89
CA VAL A 281 -0.62 4.90 -7.40
C VAL A 281 -0.49 5.07 -8.90
N ASN A 282 -1.53 4.67 -9.67
CA ASN A 282 -1.40 4.61 -11.14
C ASN A 282 -1.40 6.01 -11.76
N GLN A 283 -2.28 6.89 -11.36
CA GLN A 283 -2.39 8.23 -11.93
C GLN A 283 -1.50 9.25 -11.18
N GLY A 284 -1.59 9.26 -9.85
CA GLY A 284 -0.90 10.22 -8.98
C GLY A 284 0.61 10.06 -9.06
N MET A 285 1.11 8.88 -8.66
CA MET A 285 2.55 8.63 -8.58
C MET A 285 3.16 8.20 -9.91
N TYR A 286 2.70 7.07 -10.47
CA TYR A 286 3.28 6.50 -11.68
C TYR A 286 3.03 7.37 -12.91
N GLY A 287 1.80 7.85 -13.08
CA GLY A 287 1.39 8.79 -14.12
C GLY A 287 1.83 10.22 -13.89
N LYS A 288 2.48 10.51 -12.76
CA LYS A 288 3.00 11.84 -12.36
C LYS A 288 1.96 12.96 -12.31
N LYS A 289 0.67 12.65 -12.24
CA LYS A 289 -0.37 13.69 -12.14
C LYS A 289 -0.39 14.37 -10.76
N GLY A 290 0.26 13.78 -9.77
CA GLY A 290 0.50 14.40 -8.47
C GLY A 290 1.60 15.46 -8.46
N ASP A 291 2.47 15.52 -9.48
CA ASP A 291 3.58 16.47 -9.58
C ASP A 291 3.06 17.90 -9.85
N LYS A 292 2.56 18.55 -8.80
CA LYS A 292 1.99 19.90 -8.91
C LYS A 292 3.04 20.99 -8.93
N ASN A 293 4.19 20.75 -8.33
CA ASN A 293 5.30 21.71 -8.25
C ASN A 293 6.24 21.60 -9.46
N HIS A 294 6.04 20.56 -10.33
CA HIS A 294 6.81 20.28 -11.53
C HIS A 294 8.31 20.07 -11.30
N ASP A 295 8.68 19.50 -10.13
CA ASP A 295 10.07 19.15 -9.83
C ASP A 295 10.49 17.78 -10.38
N GLY A 296 9.57 17.07 -11.03
CA GLY A 296 9.77 15.75 -11.64
C GLY A 296 9.70 14.59 -10.63
N THR A 297 9.37 14.88 -9.38
CA THR A 297 9.19 13.91 -8.30
C THR A 297 7.75 14.00 -7.78
N VAL A 298 7.18 12.88 -7.39
CA VAL A 298 5.87 12.87 -6.71
C VAL A 298 6.08 12.28 -5.32
N THR A 299 5.76 13.04 -4.31
CA THR A 299 5.72 12.58 -2.92
C THR A 299 4.40 11.88 -2.63
N VAL A 300 4.33 11.13 -1.52
CA VAL A 300 3.08 10.48 -1.09
C VAL A 300 1.99 11.53 -0.86
N GLU A 301 2.35 12.65 -0.26
CA GLU A 301 1.43 13.75 0.04
C GLU A 301 0.88 14.40 -1.24
N GLU A 302 1.71 14.62 -2.24
CA GLU A 302 1.29 15.16 -3.54
C GLU A 302 0.40 14.18 -4.29
N ALA A 303 0.75 12.88 -4.30
CA ALA A 303 -0.08 11.85 -4.88
C ALA A 303 -1.45 11.77 -4.18
N PHE A 304 -1.49 11.85 -2.85
CA PHE A 304 -2.72 11.85 -2.09
C PHE A 304 -3.55 13.11 -2.34
N ALA A 305 -2.92 14.29 -2.40
CA ALA A 305 -3.58 15.55 -2.72
C ALA A 305 -4.21 15.54 -4.13
N TYR A 306 -3.60 14.80 -5.06
CA TYR A 306 -4.21 14.52 -6.37
C TYR A 306 -5.33 13.48 -6.28
N ALA A 307 -5.09 12.36 -5.59
CA ALA A 307 -6.02 11.23 -5.57
C ALA A 307 -7.35 11.56 -4.89
N ARG A 308 -7.32 12.21 -3.72
CA ARG A 308 -8.50 12.45 -2.88
C ARG A 308 -9.65 13.13 -3.64
N PRO A 309 -9.52 14.29 -4.28
CA PRO A 309 -10.62 14.93 -5.00
C PRO A 309 -11.08 14.09 -6.21
N ASN A 310 -10.19 13.36 -6.86
CA ASN A 310 -10.54 12.49 -7.99
C ASN A 310 -11.36 11.27 -7.55
N VAL A 311 -11.01 10.64 -6.41
CA VAL A 311 -11.78 9.54 -5.82
C VAL A 311 -13.17 10.03 -5.43
N VAL A 312 -13.27 11.15 -4.70
CA VAL A 312 -14.55 11.75 -4.29
C VAL A 312 -15.44 12.02 -5.51
N SER A 313 -14.89 12.63 -6.53
CA SER A 313 -15.62 12.91 -7.77
C SER A 313 -16.03 11.63 -8.50
N TYR A 314 -15.12 10.67 -8.64
CA TYR A 314 -15.37 9.42 -9.35
C TYR A 314 -16.45 8.56 -8.70
N THR A 315 -16.48 8.53 -7.37
CA THR A 315 -17.45 7.78 -6.57
C THR A 315 -18.72 8.59 -6.24
N SER A 316 -18.91 9.75 -6.86
CA SER A 316 -20.07 10.63 -6.57
C SER A 316 -20.21 10.95 -5.09
N SER A 317 -19.12 11.26 -4.42
CA SER A 317 -19.04 11.57 -2.97
C SER A 317 -19.45 10.41 -2.04
N HIS A 318 -19.20 9.16 -2.46
CA HIS A 318 -19.45 8.00 -1.60
C HIS A 318 -18.16 7.44 -0.98
N GLN A 319 -16.99 7.99 -1.35
CA GLN A 319 -15.70 7.58 -0.81
C GLN A 319 -14.80 8.79 -0.62
N HIS A 320 -14.33 8.99 0.61
CA HIS A 320 -13.50 10.13 1.00
C HIS A 320 -12.17 9.66 1.59
N PRO A 321 -11.10 9.52 0.78
CA PRO A 321 -9.80 9.11 1.30
C PRO A 321 -9.29 9.99 2.43
N VAL A 322 -8.60 9.37 3.39
CA VAL A 322 -8.04 10.02 4.59
C VAL A 322 -6.53 9.81 4.64
N MET A 323 -5.80 10.80 5.14
CA MET A 323 -4.36 10.70 5.39
C MET A 323 -4.03 11.19 6.80
N VAL A 324 -3.18 10.42 7.49
CA VAL A 324 -2.56 10.81 8.76
C VAL A 324 -1.06 10.94 8.52
N ASP A 325 -0.56 12.14 8.60
CA ASP A 325 0.85 12.44 8.41
C ASP A 325 1.54 12.76 9.74
N LYS A 326 2.51 11.92 10.10
CA LYS A 326 3.40 12.08 11.27
C LYS A 326 4.87 12.15 10.86
N LEU A 327 5.12 12.38 9.56
CA LEU A 327 6.46 12.54 9.03
C LEU A 327 6.89 14.01 9.11
N SER A 328 8.13 14.26 9.50
CA SER A 328 8.75 15.56 9.31
C SER A 328 9.30 15.66 7.88
N GLY A 329 8.84 16.64 7.12
CA GLY A 329 9.13 16.77 5.69
C GLY A 329 8.31 15.82 4.82
N SER A 330 8.62 15.73 3.52
CA SER A 330 7.81 15.00 2.56
C SER A 330 8.33 13.59 2.30
N MET A 331 7.42 12.64 2.01
CA MET A 331 7.73 11.24 1.71
C MET A 331 8.07 11.07 0.22
N ASN A 332 9.34 11.22 -0.11
CA ASN A 332 9.87 10.86 -1.43
C ASN A 332 10.30 9.39 -1.42
N LEU A 333 9.73 8.61 -2.32
CA LEU A 333 10.03 7.16 -2.45
C LEU A 333 11.13 6.87 -3.48
N ARG A 334 11.64 7.88 -4.19
CA ARG A 334 12.71 7.66 -5.17
C ARG A 334 14.01 7.32 -4.46
N VAL A 335 14.63 6.22 -4.87
CA VAL A 335 15.98 5.87 -4.41
C VAL A 335 16.97 6.91 -4.93
N PRO A 336 17.78 7.52 -4.07
CA PRO A 336 18.84 8.43 -4.50
C PRO A 336 19.82 7.76 -5.43
N PRO A 337 20.40 8.47 -6.39
CA PRO A 337 21.46 7.92 -7.23
C PRO A 337 22.65 7.48 -6.38
N LYS A 338 23.31 6.40 -6.80
CA LYS A 338 24.51 5.91 -6.13
C LYS A 338 25.57 7.03 -6.13
N PRO A 339 26.20 7.33 -4.97
CA PRO A 339 27.27 8.30 -4.93
C PRO A 339 28.34 7.97 -5.98
N LYS A 340 28.69 8.97 -6.78
CA LYS A 340 29.84 8.82 -7.70
C LYS A 340 31.07 8.52 -6.85
N PRO A 341 31.91 7.51 -7.22
CA PRO A 341 33.17 7.27 -6.54
C PRO A 341 33.91 8.59 -6.46
N ALA A 342 34.43 8.91 -5.28
CA ALA A 342 35.34 10.04 -5.15
C ALA A 342 36.46 9.83 -6.17
N PRO A 343 36.92 10.87 -6.90
CA PRO A 343 38.09 10.72 -7.76
C PRO A 343 39.19 10.13 -6.87
N SER A 344 39.70 8.99 -7.27
CA SER A 344 40.83 8.39 -6.60
C SER A 344 41.87 9.50 -6.50
N SER A 345 42.21 9.92 -5.27
CA SER A 345 43.36 10.77 -5.04
C SER A 345 44.51 10.08 -5.73
N GLY A 346 44.88 10.57 -6.93
CA GLY A 346 45.96 10.05 -7.68
C GLY A 346 47.15 9.98 -6.73
N SER A 347 47.75 8.80 -6.62
CA SER A 347 49.02 8.63 -5.93
C SER A 347 49.89 9.79 -6.36
N SER A 348 50.10 10.72 -5.45
CA SER A 348 51.14 11.73 -5.61
C SER A 348 52.43 10.92 -5.82
N GLY A 349 52.85 10.86 -7.06
CA GLY A 349 54.16 10.28 -7.38
C GLY A 349 55.19 10.98 -6.49
N PRO A 350 56.29 10.28 -6.11
CA PRO A 350 57.30 10.87 -5.23
C PRO A 350 57.76 12.22 -5.82
N ALA A 351 57.72 13.26 -4.96
CA ALA A 351 58.16 14.59 -5.35
C ALA A 351 59.55 14.47 -6.03
N PRO A 352 59.79 15.19 -7.14
CA PRO A 352 61.11 15.19 -7.77
C PRO A 352 62.13 15.70 -6.73
N ALA A 353 63.25 14.98 -6.59
CA ALA A 353 64.31 15.33 -5.69
C ALA A 353 64.81 16.77 -5.99
N PRO A 354 65.12 17.59 -4.97
CA PRO A 354 65.64 18.93 -5.20
C PRO A 354 66.93 18.88 -5.97
N SER A 355 66.99 19.50 -7.15
CA SER A 355 68.23 19.64 -7.94
C SER A 355 69.22 20.50 -7.11
N SER A 356 70.35 19.92 -6.79
CA SER A 356 71.46 20.59 -6.17
C SER A 356 72.09 21.60 -7.17
N THR A 357 71.73 22.85 -7.11
CA THR A 357 72.48 23.95 -7.72
C THR A 357 73.59 24.32 -6.79
N GLY A 358 74.83 23.93 -7.15
CA GLY A 358 76.04 24.35 -6.47
C GLY A 358 76.21 25.90 -6.52
N PRO A 359 77.01 26.48 -5.60
CA PRO A 359 77.17 27.91 -5.49
C PRO A 359 77.89 28.47 -6.73
N LYS A 360 77.26 29.43 -7.38
CA LYS A 360 77.91 30.26 -8.41
C LYS A 360 78.79 31.26 -7.72
N THR A 361 80.13 31.08 -7.91
CA THR A 361 81.14 32.02 -7.50
C THR A 361 81.01 33.27 -8.36
N CYS A 362 80.69 34.42 -7.74
CA CYS A 362 80.79 35.71 -8.39
C CYS A 362 82.21 36.18 -8.34
N VAL A 363 82.85 36.38 -9.53
CA VAL A 363 84.14 37.07 -9.66
C VAL A 363 83.84 38.51 -9.95
N PHE A 364 84.23 39.36 -8.98
CA PHE A 364 84.29 40.82 -9.19
C PHE A 364 85.54 41.18 -9.97
N VAL A 365 85.43 41.87 -11.10
CA VAL A 365 86.51 42.55 -11.79
C VAL A 365 86.26 44.09 -11.61
N CYS A 366 87.14 44.80 -10.89
CA CYS A 366 87.18 46.21 -10.86
C CYS A 366 87.95 46.78 -12.06
N VAL A 367 87.40 47.72 -12.78
CA VAL A 367 88.10 48.86 -13.39
C VAL A 367 87.14 50.05 -13.33
#